data_c95e3c458f923f704db6ffece7ecf794
#
_entry.id   c95e3c458f923f704db6ffece7ecf794
#
_cell.length_a   1.000
_cell.length_b   1.000
_cell.length_c   1.000
_cell.angle_alpha   90.00
_cell.angle_beta   90.00
_cell.angle_gamma   90.00
#
_symmetry.space_group_name_H-M   'P 1'
#
loop_
_entity.id
_entity.type
_entity.pdbx_description
1 polymer ?
#
loop_
_entity_poly.entity_id
_entity_poly.type
_entity_poly.pdbx_seq_one_letter_code
_entity_poly.pdbx_strand_id
1 'polypeptide(L)'
;MQNEDDLRGLAKVMDFMRAISILFVVINIYWFCYQSFREWGINIGVVDKILLNFQRTAGLFSNILYTKLFSVVFLALSCLGTKGVKEEKITWNKIYVFLTIGFILFFLNWWLLVMPLPLAANTALYIFTMTAGYLSLLAAGVWISRLLKNNLMDDVFNTENESFAQETRLIENEYSINLPTRFYYKKKWNDGWINVVNPFRASMVLGTPGSGKSYAIVNNYIKQQIEKGFAVYIYDYKFPDLSEIAYNHLISHLDGYKVKPKFYMINFDDPRKSHRCNPINPAFMTDISDAYEASYTIMLNLNRSWITKQGDFFVESPIILLASIIWFLKIYQGGKYCTFPHAIEFLNKKYADTFTILTSYPELENYLSPFMDAWESNAQDQLQGQLASAKIPLSRMISPALYWVMTGDDFSLDINNPKEPKILVVGNNPDRQNIYSCALGLYNSRIVKLINKKHQLKSSVIIDELPTVYLRGLDNLIATARSNKVAVCLGFQDFSQLRRDYGDKESKVIENTVGNIFSGQVLSLIHI
;
A
#
# COMPACT_ATOMS: atom_id res chain seq x y z
N MET A 1 0.07 5.88 -16.05
CA MET A 1 1.25 5.64 -16.92
C MET A 1 1.48 6.74 -17.95
N GLN A 2 0.50 7.18 -18.75
CA GLN A 2 0.71 8.27 -19.75
C GLN A 2 1.22 9.58 -19.14
N ASN A 3 0.71 10.04 -18.00
CA ASN A 3 1.12 11.30 -17.37
C ASN A 3 2.56 11.31 -16.79
N GLU A 4 3.12 10.17 -16.36
CA GLU A 4 4.49 10.13 -15.86
C GLU A 4 5.53 10.16 -16.98
N ASP A 5 5.23 9.54 -18.13
CA ASP A 5 6.11 9.56 -19.30
C ASP A 5 6.09 10.95 -19.95
N ASP A 6 4.95 11.64 -19.98
CA ASP A 6 4.84 13.02 -20.45
C ASP A 6 5.61 13.99 -19.52
N LEU A 7 5.53 13.83 -18.21
CA LEU A 7 6.29 14.63 -17.24
C LEU A 7 7.80 14.38 -17.32
N ARG A 8 8.22 13.15 -17.56
CA ARG A 8 9.62 12.79 -17.80
C ARG A 8 10.11 13.35 -19.14
N GLY A 9 9.25 13.31 -20.18
CA GLY A 9 9.52 13.93 -21.48
C GLY A 9 9.75 15.44 -21.35
N LEU A 10 8.84 16.13 -20.64
CA LEU A 10 8.95 17.57 -20.39
C LEU A 10 10.23 17.93 -19.61
N ALA A 11 10.58 17.16 -18.58
CA ALA A 11 11.81 17.40 -17.82
C ALA A 11 13.06 17.31 -18.71
N LYS A 12 13.14 16.32 -19.60
CA LYS A 12 14.26 16.18 -20.55
C LYS A 12 14.34 17.38 -21.52
N VAL A 13 13.21 17.89 -21.99
CA VAL A 13 13.18 19.08 -22.84
C VAL A 13 13.71 20.31 -22.09
N MET A 14 13.32 20.48 -20.81
CA MET A 14 13.80 21.59 -19.99
C MET A 14 15.30 21.50 -19.68
N ASP A 15 15.82 20.31 -19.43
CA ASP A 15 17.26 20.09 -19.25
C ASP A 15 18.03 20.36 -20.54
N PHE A 16 17.48 20.01 -21.68
CA PHE A 16 18.05 20.34 -23.00
C PHE A 16 18.07 21.87 -23.25
N MET A 17 16.98 22.58 -22.91
CA MET A 17 16.96 24.05 -23.01
C MET A 17 18.01 24.69 -22.09
N ARG A 18 18.22 24.15 -20.89
CA ARG A 18 19.29 24.61 -19.99
C ARG A 18 20.69 24.38 -20.58
N ALA A 19 20.92 23.21 -21.18
CA ALA A 19 22.17 22.89 -21.84
C ALA A 19 22.46 23.87 -23.00
N ILE A 20 21.47 24.21 -23.82
CA ILE A 20 21.57 25.22 -24.87
C ILE A 20 21.92 26.59 -24.29
N SER A 21 21.26 26.99 -23.19
CA SER A 21 21.54 28.26 -22.51
C SER A 21 23.01 28.35 -22.07
N ILE A 22 23.52 27.29 -21.43
CA ILE A 22 24.93 27.20 -21.00
C ILE A 22 25.86 27.23 -22.21
N LEU A 23 25.51 26.55 -23.29
CA LEU A 23 26.29 26.55 -24.54
C LEU A 23 26.47 27.98 -25.09
N PHE A 24 25.42 28.81 -25.08
CA PHE A 24 25.53 30.21 -25.50
C PHE A 24 26.44 31.03 -24.58
N VAL A 25 26.44 30.75 -23.25
CA VAL A 25 27.42 31.39 -22.34
C VAL A 25 28.83 31.01 -22.69
N VAL A 26 29.10 29.72 -22.90
CA VAL A 26 30.44 29.22 -23.26
C VAL A 26 30.91 29.78 -24.60
N ILE A 27 30.05 29.82 -25.61
CA ILE A 27 30.33 30.39 -26.92
C ILE A 27 30.63 31.91 -26.82
N ASN A 28 29.87 32.64 -26.00
CA ASN A 28 30.12 34.06 -25.77
C ASN A 28 31.50 34.27 -25.15
N ILE A 29 31.85 33.54 -24.10
CA ILE A 29 33.16 33.60 -23.44
C ILE A 29 34.27 33.26 -24.45
N TYR A 30 34.15 32.17 -25.18
CA TYR A 30 35.17 31.73 -26.14
C TYR A 30 35.39 32.75 -27.25
N TRP A 31 34.32 33.32 -27.82
CA TRP A 31 34.43 34.27 -28.91
C TRP A 31 35.04 35.62 -28.49
N PHE A 32 34.52 36.22 -27.42
CA PHE A 32 34.95 37.56 -27.00
C PHE A 32 36.25 37.55 -26.20
N CYS A 33 36.68 36.43 -25.64
CA CYS A 33 37.97 36.23 -25.00
C CYS A 33 38.95 35.43 -25.86
N TYR A 34 38.70 35.30 -27.17
CA TYR A 34 39.46 34.44 -28.08
C TYR A 34 40.98 34.67 -28.03
N GLN A 35 41.43 35.93 -27.88
CA GLN A 35 42.84 36.27 -27.82
C GLN A 35 43.55 35.60 -26.62
N SER A 36 42.93 35.55 -25.47
CA SER A 36 43.45 34.85 -24.29
C SER A 36 43.50 33.35 -24.50
N PHE A 37 42.44 32.76 -25.07
CA PHE A 37 42.43 31.32 -25.37
C PHE A 37 43.50 30.92 -26.36
N ARG A 38 43.83 31.79 -27.31
CA ARG A 38 44.94 31.59 -28.25
C ARG A 38 46.30 31.64 -27.56
N GLU A 39 46.51 32.60 -26.65
CA GLU A 39 47.73 32.69 -25.86
C GLU A 39 47.93 31.48 -24.93
N TRP A 40 46.84 30.95 -24.39
CA TRP A 40 46.89 29.75 -23.55
C TRP A 40 46.97 28.44 -24.34
N GLY A 41 46.95 28.47 -25.66
CA GLY A 41 47.00 27.27 -26.50
C GLY A 41 45.73 26.41 -26.47
N ILE A 42 44.59 26.98 -26.06
CA ILE A 42 43.31 26.29 -25.94
C ILE A 42 42.38 26.62 -27.13
N ASN A 43 42.91 26.87 -28.31
CA ASN A 43 42.11 27.12 -29.50
C ASN A 43 41.83 25.82 -30.27
N ILE A 44 40.57 25.63 -30.67
CA ILE A 44 40.10 24.44 -31.38
C ILE A 44 39.69 24.84 -32.78
N GLY A 45 40.50 24.53 -33.79
CA GLY A 45 40.30 24.98 -35.17
C GLY A 45 39.00 24.56 -35.84
N VAL A 46 38.36 23.48 -35.40
CA VAL A 46 37.02 23.08 -35.87
C VAL A 46 35.95 24.00 -35.30
N VAL A 47 36.05 24.34 -34.01
CA VAL A 47 35.12 25.27 -33.34
C VAL A 47 35.21 26.65 -33.95
N ASP A 48 36.43 27.13 -34.24
CA ASP A 48 36.69 28.42 -34.86
C ASP A 48 36.00 28.53 -36.24
N LYS A 49 36.11 27.50 -37.08
CA LYS A 49 35.43 27.46 -38.38
C LYS A 49 33.93 27.49 -38.27
N ILE A 50 33.35 26.75 -37.31
CA ILE A 50 31.92 26.72 -37.08
C ILE A 50 31.43 28.09 -36.61
N LEU A 51 32.08 28.70 -35.63
CA LEU A 51 31.71 30.01 -35.10
C LEU A 51 31.85 31.13 -36.15
N LEU A 52 32.90 31.09 -36.99
CA LEU A 52 33.03 32.02 -38.12
C LEU A 52 31.91 31.89 -39.14
N ASN A 53 31.42 30.67 -39.41
CA ASN A 53 30.28 30.47 -40.28
C ASN A 53 28.98 31.05 -39.65
N PHE A 54 28.75 30.81 -38.36
CA PHE A 54 27.62 31.42 -37.65
C PHE A 54 27.69 32.95 -37.65
N GLN A 55 28.88 33.52 -37.51
CA GLN A 55 29.04 34.98 -37.60
C GLN A 55 28.70 35.51 -39.00
N ARG A 56 29.12 34.81 -40.07
CA ARG A 56 28.86 35.22 -41.46
C ARG A 56 27.40 35.08 -41.86
N THR A 57 26.74 34.01 -41.37
CA THR A 57 25.36 33.68 -41.79
C THR A 57 24.31 34.39 -40.94
N ALA A 58 24.52 34.43 -39.64
CA ALA A 58 23.50 34.93 -38.68
C ALA A 58 23.91 36.22 -37.95
N GLY A 59 25.14 36.70 -38.12
CA GLY A 59 25.64 37.89 -37.42
C GLY A 59 25.62 37.77 -35.89
N LEU A 60 25.67 36.56 -35.38
CA LEU A 60 25.42 36.26 -33.97
C LEU A 60 26.40 36.95 -33.01
N PHE A 61 27.61 37.22 -33.45
CA PHE A 61 28.69 37.84 -32.66
C PHE A 61 28.96 39.30 -33.06
N SER A 62 28.10 39.91 -33.87
CA SER A 62 28.22 41.34 -34.23
C SER A 62 28.00 42.26 -33.02
N ASN A 63 27.25 41.77 -32.01
CA ASN A 63 27.09 42.44 -30.74
C ASN A 63 27.17 41.42 -29.59
N ILE A 64 27.95 41.74 -28.57
CA ILE A 64 28.14 40.88 -27.35
C ILE A 64 26.84 40.55 -26.66
N LEU A 65 25.79 41.39 -26.83
CA LEU A 65 24.50 41.20 -26.22
C LEU A 65 23.68 40.09 -26.86
N TYR A 66 23.85 39.74 -28.13
CA TYR A 66 23.01 38.77 -28.83
C TYR A 66 23.10 37.39 -28.21
N THR A 67 24.32 36.88 -28.05
CA THR A 67 24.53 35.56 -27.42
C THR A 67 24.08 35.52 -25.96
N LYS A 68 24.23 36.63 -25.22
CA LYS A 68 23.72 36.76 -23.84
C LYS A 68 22.20 36.73 -23.81
N LEU A 69 21.55 37.41 -24.75
CA LEU A 69 20.09 37.44 -24.83
C LEU A 69 19.50 36.06 -25.16
N PHE A 70 20.10 35.36 -26.15
CA PHE A 70 19.70 33.98 -26.44
C PHE A 70 19.89 33.06 -25.22
N SER A 71 21.03 33.18 -24.51
CA SER A 71 21.24 32.41 -23.28
C SER A 71 20.14 32.64 -22.25
N VAL A 72 19.75 33.89 -21.99
CA VAL A 72 18.70 34.22 -21.00
C VAL A 72 17.33 33.76 -21.47
N VAL A 73 17.01 33.82 -22.77
CA VAL A 73 15.74 33.29 -23.28
C VAL A 73 15.63 31.78 -23.04
N PHE A 74 16.67 31.02 -23.40
CA PHE A 74 16.67 29.57 -23.14
C PHE A 74 16.69 29.24 -21.64
N LEU A 75 17.37 30.07 -20.83
CA LEU A 75 17.33 29.94 -19.37
C LEU A 75 15.92 30.15 -18.83
N ALA A 76 15.21 31.19 -19.26
CA ALA A 76 13.84 31.46 -18.85
C ALA A 76 12.90 30.31 -19.22
N LEU A 77 13.00 29.79 -20.46
CA LEU A 77 12.23 28.61 -20.88
C LEU A 77 12.54 27.39 -19.99
N SER A 78 13.83 27.15 -19.65
CA SER A 78 14.20 26.03 -18.78
C SER A 78 13.64 26.13 -17.37
N CYS A 79 13.41 27.34 -16.86
CA CYS A 79 12.84 27.56 -15.53
C CYS A 79 11.34 27.26 -15.44
N LEU A 80 10.60 27.24 -16.57
CA LEU A 80 9.18 26.90 -16.59
C LEU A 80 8.90 25.46 -16.16
N GLY A 81 9.86 24.55 -16.30
CA GLY A 81 9.75 23.14 -15.94
C GLY A 81 10.04 22.81 -14.47
N THR A 82 10.41 23.76 -13.63
CA THR A 82 10.72 23.50 -12.23
C THR A 82 9.51 23.03 -11.44
N LYS A 83 9.67 21.99 -10.59
CA LYS A 83 8.59 21.52 -9.71
C LYS A 83 8.28 22.57 -8.65
N GLY A 84 6.99 22.82 -8.39
CA GLY A 84 6.54 23.63 -7.28
C GLY A 84 6.90 22.94 -5.95
N VAL A 85 7.65 23.62 -5.10
CA VAL A 85 7.96 23.18 -3.73
C VAL A 85 7.58 24.32 -2.82
N LYS A 86 6.80 24.02 -1.77
CA LYS A 86 6.38 25.01 -0.79
C LYS A 86 7.59 25.34 0.10
N GLU A 87 8.29 26.42 -0.22
CA GLU A 87 9.37 26.97 0.62
C GLU A 87 8.90 28.27 1.26
N GLU A 88 8.66 28.27 2.57
CA GLU A 88 8.17 29.43 3.34
C GLU A 88 9.16 30.62 3.40
N LYS A 89 10.40 30.45 2.92
CA LYS A 89 11.47 31.45 3.07
C LYS A 89 11.75 32.30 1.82
N ILE A 90 11.04 32.07 0.69
CA ILE A 90 11.25 32.81 -0.54
C ILE A 90 10.30 34.01 -0.57
N THR A 91 10.89 35.21 -0.56
CA THR A 91 10.15 36.48 -0.67
C THR A 91 10.46 37.18 -1.99
N TRP A 92 9.53 37.95 -2.54
CA TRP A 92 9.74 38.75 -3.76
C TRP A 92 10.97 39.66 -3.66
N ASN A 93 11.25 40.23 -2.49
CA ASN A 93 12.42 41.11 -2.28
C ASN A 93 13.74 40.37 -2.56
N LYS A 94 13.87 39.11 -2.13
CA LYS A 94 15.07 38.30 -2.45
C LYS A 94 15.20 38.05 -3.94
N ILE A 95 14.10 37.75 -4.61
CA ILE A 95 14.05 37.52 -6.06
C ILE A 95 14.52 38.77 -6.81
N TYR A 96 14.00 39.93 -6.49
CA TYR A 96 14.39 41.18 -7.13
C TYR A 96 15.87 41.50 -6.93
N VAL A 97 16.43 41.27 -5.74
CA VAL A 97 17.86 41.47 -5.48
C VAL A 97 18.72 40.56 -6.37
N PHE A 98 18.42 39.26 -6.43
CA PHE A 98 19.18 38.32 -7.25
C PHE A 98 19.00 38.58 -8.75
N LEU A 99 17.84 39.00 -9.17
CA LEU A 99 17.54 39.36 -10.55
C LEU A 99 18.33 40.62 -10.98
N THR A 100 18.37 41.64 -10.12
CA THR A 100 19.10 42.90 -10.39
C THR A 100 20.59 42.66 -10.39
N ILE A 101 21.13 41.95 -9.39
CA ILE A 101 22.58 41.59 -9.35
C ILE A 101 22.95 40.75 -10.55
N GLY A 102 22.14 39.72 -10.86
CA GLY A 102 22.36 38.87 -12.01
C GLY A 102 22.36 39.63 -13.33
N PHE A 103 21.41 40.55 -13.53
CA PHE A 103 21.35 41.39 -14.71
C PHE A 103 22.57 42.28 -14.86
N ILE A 104 22.98 42.97 -13.80
CA ILE A 104 24.18 43.84 -13.81
C ILE A 104 25.44 43.02 -14.15
N LEU A 105 25.67 41.92 -13.43
CA LEU A 105 26.86 41.11 -13.61
C LEU A 105 26.90 40.40 -14.97
N PHE A 106 25.74 40.02 -15.53
CA PHE A 106 25.68 39.29 -16.80
C PHE A 106 25.72 40.21 -18.02
N PHE A 107 24.96 41.31 -18.01
CA PHE A 107 24.85 42.17 -19.20
C PHE A 107 25.84 43.31 -19.22
N LEU A 108 26.17 43.94 -18.07
CA LEU A 108 26.99 45.14 -18.01
C LEU A 108 28.49 44.88 -17.84
N ASN A 109 28.95 43.63 -17.90
CA ASN A 109 30.38 43.26 -17.71
C ASN A 109 31.27 43.43 -18.96
N TRP A 110 30.73 43.94 -20.10
CA TRP A 110 31.49 44.11 -21.33
C TRP A 110 32.69 45.05 -21.19
N TRP A 111 32.61 46.07 -20.30
CA TRP A 111 33.68 47.02 -20.05
C TRP A 111 34.91 46.37 -19.42
N LEU A 112 34.79 45.21 -18.77
CA LEU A 112 35.91 44.45 -18.23
C LEU A 112 36.87 43.95 -19.30
N LEU A 113 36.39 43.76 -20.54
CA LEU A 113 37.22 43.35 -21.67
C LEU A 113 38.11 44.48 -22.22
N VAL A 114 37.78 45.75 -21.87
CA VAL A 114 38.49 46.95 -22.39
C VAL A 114 39.32 47.62 -21.29
N MET A 115 39.30 47.09 -20.07
CA MET A 115 40.10 47.62 -18.97
C MET A 115 41.61 47.54 -19.22
N PRO A 116 42.39 48.51 -18.72
CA PRO A 116 43.86 48.53 -18.87
C PRO A 116 44.55 47.57 -17.86
N LEU A 117 44.15 46.29 -17.91
CA LEU A 117 44.69 45.20 -17.08
C LEU A 117 45.33 44.15 -17.99
N PRO A 118 46.21 43.27 -17.46
CA PRO A 118 46.73 42.14 -18.24
C PRO A 118 45.59 41.33 -18.86
N LEU A 119 45.77 40.87 -20.10
CA LEU A 119 44.73 40.18 -20.89
C LEU A 119 44.10 38.98 -20.12
N ALA A 120 44.97 38.21 -19.43
CA ALA A 120 44.52 37.09 -18.60
C ALA A 120 43.62 37.54 -17.43
N ALA A 121 43.90 38.67 -16.80
CA ALA A 121 43.08 39.20 -15.70
C ALA A 121 41.73 39.70 -16.17
N ASN A 122 41.67 40.42 -17.33
CA ASN A 122 40.41 40.84 -17.96
C ASN A 122 39.51 39.65 -18.27
N THR A 123 40.11 38.62 -18.87
CA THR A 123 39.38 37.38 -19.21
C THR A 123 38.86 36.67 -17.98
N ALA A 124 39.70 36.52 -16.94
CA ALA A 124 39.27 35.87 -15.69
C ALA A 124 38.13 36.61 -15.01
N LEU A 125 38.19 37.94 -14.91
CA LEU A 125 37.14 38.79 -14.36
C LEU A 125 35.85 38.71 -15.19
N TYR A 126 35.98 38.70 -16.53
CA TYR A 126 34.82 38.54 -17.40
C TYR A 126 34.13 37.19 -17.22
N ILE A 127 34.88 36.10 -17.19
CA ILE A 127 34.36 34.75 -16.94
C ILE A 127 33.69 34.68 -15.60
N PHE A 128 34.34 35.18 -14.54
CA PHE A 128 33.81 35.16 -13.18
C PHE A 128 32.50 35.93 -13.07
N THR A 129 32.46 37.17 -13.54
CA THR A 129 31.26 38.01 -13.47
C THR A 129 30.11 37.46 -14.31
N MET A 130 30.41 36.93 -15.50
CA MET A 130 29.42 36.32 -16.37
C MET A 130 28.83 35.07 -15.76
N THR A 131 29.66 34.19 -15.17
CA THR A 131 29.20 32.98 -14.50
C THR A 131 28.40 33.29 -13.25
N ALA A 132 28.87 34.21 -12.40
CA ALA A 132 28.14 34.64 -11.21
C ALA A 132 26.79 35.28 -11.55
N GLY A 133 26.77 36.13 -12.61
CA GLY A 133 25.54 36.72 -13.13
C GLY A 133 24.55 35.69 -13.65
N TYR A 134 25.04 34.68 -14.42
CA TYR A 134 24.23 33.59 -14.92
C TYR A 134 23.59 32.75 -13.78
N LEU A 135 24.39 32.38 -12.78
CA LEU A 135 23.93 31.62 -11.61
C LEU A 135 22.86 32.40 -10.80
N SER A 136 23.06 33.72 -10.66
CA SER A 136 22.09 34.60 -9.99
C SER A 136 20.77 34.67 -10.75
N LEU A 137 20.79 34.78 -12.07
CA LEU A 137 19.61 34.75 -12.94
C LEU A 137 18.92 33.40 -12.90
N LEU A 138 19.66 32.30 -12.91
CA LEU A 138 19.14 30.95 -12.77
C LEU A 138 18.39 30.77 -11.44
N ALA A 139 19.00 31.19 -10.32
CA ALA A 139 18.38 31.11 -8.99
C ALA A 139 17.08 31.94 -8.95
N ALA A 140 17.12 33.18 -9.44
CA ALA A 140 15.93 34.04 -9.50
C ALA A 140 14.83 33.42 -10.37
N GLY A 141 15.15 32.89 -11.56
CA GLY A 141 14.21 32.24 -12.46
C GLY A 141 13.55 31.01 -11.85
N VAL A 142 14.32 30.17 -11.15
CA VAL A 142 13.78 29.00 -10.43
C VAL A 142 12.85 29.44 -9.31
N TRP A 143 13.20 30.45 -8.52
CA TRP A 143 12.34 30.98 -7.45
C TRP A 143 11.05 31.61 -7.96
N ILE A 144 11.12 32.38 -9.06
CA ILE A 144 9.93 32.92 -9.73
C ILE A 144 8.99 31.79 -10.14
N SER A 145 9.52 30.77 -10.83
CA SER A 145 8.70 29.64 -11.28
C SER A 145 8.07 28.88 -10.14
N ARG A 146 8.80 28.67 -9.03
CA ARG A 146 8.26 28.04 -7.82
C ARG A 146 7.15 28.86 -7.19
N LEU A 147 7.33 30.16 -7.06
CA LEU A 147 6.38 31.08 -6.46
C LEU A 147 5.10 31.19 -7.29
N LEU A 148 5.23 31.33 -8.62
CA LEU A 148 4.08 31.38 -9.53
C LEU A 148 3.29 30.06 -9.51
N LYS A 149 3.97 28.92 -9.53
CA LYS A 149 3.28 27.62 -9.46
C LYS A 149 2.63 27.38 -8.10
N ASN A 150 3.24 27.83 -7.01
CA ASN A 150 2.63 27.76 -5.69
C ASN A 150 1.35 28.60 -5.62
N ASN A 151 1.38 29.81 -6.14
CA ASN A 151 0.21 30.69 -6.20
C ASN A 151 -0.90 30.17 -7.15
N LEU A 152 -0.53 29.42 -8.21
CA LEU A 152 -1.49 28.78 -9.12
C LEU A 152 -2.11 27.49 -8.53
N MET A 153 -1.48 26.91 -7.51
CA MET A 153 -2.03 25.77 -6.75
C MET A 153 -2.92 26.21 -5.58
N ASP A 154 -2.84 27.46 -5.17
CA ASP A 154 -3.79 28.03 -4.21
C ASP A 154 -5.12 28.25 -4.96
N ASP A 155 -6.19 27.67 -4.41
CA ASP A 155 -7.53 27.81 -4.97
C ASP A 155 -7.93 29.29 -4.95
N VAL A 156 -8.03 29.90 -6.14
CA VAL A 156 -8.40 31.32 -6.32
C VAL A 156 -9.76 31.61 -5.70
N PHE A 157 -10.62 30.59 -5.61
CA PHE A 157 -11.96 30.69 -5.03
C PHE A 157 -11.97 30.38 -3.53
N ASN A 158 -10.86 29.84 -2.97
CA ASN A 158 -10.75 29.51 -1.56
C ASN A 158 -9.45 30.08 -0.93
N THR A 159 -9.29 31.41 -0.99
CA THR A 159 -8.11 32.14 -0.47
C THR A 159 -7.90 31.99 1.03
N GLU A 160 -8.95 31.64 1.78
CA GLU A 160 -8.90 31.46 3.24
C GLU A 160 -8.69 29.99 3.64
N ASN A 161 -8.46 29.08 2.68
CA ASN A 161 -8.34 27.63 2.93
C ASN A 161 -9.53 27.06 3.72
N GLU A 162 -10.73 27.53 3.41
CA GLU A 162 -11.94 26.98 4.00
C GLU A 162 -12.21 25.57 3.45
N SER A 163 -12.69 24.71 4.33
CA SER A 163 -13.24 23.43 3.95
C SER A 163 -14.70 23.61 3.45
N PHE A 164 -15.28 22.55 2.92
CA PHE A 164 -16.73 22.54 2.62
C PHE A 164 -17.55 22.36 3.91
N ALA A 165 -18.83 22.72 3.87
CA ALA A 165 -19.75 22.52 4.97
C ALA A 165 -19.88 21.02 5.29
N GLN A 166 -19.62 20.63 6.52
CA GLN A 166 -19.74 19.26 7.00
C GLN A 166 -20.94 19.11 7.94
N GLU A 167 -21.34 17.86 8.20
CA GLU A 167 -22.44 17.57 9.15
C GLU A 167 -21.99 17.92 10.58
N THR A 168 -22.78 18.74 11.25
CA THR A 168 -22.53 19.15 12.65
C THR A 168 -23.38 18.38 13.65
N ARG A 169 -24.40 17.66 13.20
CA ARG A 169 -25.29 16.89 14.06
C ARG A 169 -24.71 15.52 14.34
N LEU A 170 -24.74 15.11 15.58
CA LEU A 170 -24.48 13.72 15.98
C LEU A 170 -25.72 12.89 15.64
N ILE A 171 -25.59 11.92 14.72
CA ILE A 171 -26.65 10.98 14.34
C ILE A 171 -26.31 9.62 14.92
N GLU A 172 -26.77 9.36 16.12
CA GLU A 172 -26.46 8.14 16.85
C GLU A 172 -27.62 7.15 16.85
N ASN A 173 -27.30 5.86 16.74
CA ASN A 173 -28.20 4.74 16.94
C ASN A 173 -27.46 3.54 17.54
N GLU A 174 -28.15 2.42 17.76
CA GLU A 174 -27.55 1.22 18.38
C GLU A 174 -26.43 0.55 17.57
N TYR A 175 -26.18 0.99 16.33
CA TYR A 175 -25.19 0.42 15.42
C TYR A 175 -24.17 1.45 14.93
N SER A 176 -24.53 2.73 14.94
CA SER A 176 -23.73 3.78 14.29
C SER A 176 -22.31 3.89 14.83
N ILE A 177 -21.40 4.29 13.96
CA ILE A 177 -20.05 4.72 14.31
C ILE A 177 -19.95 6.20 14.01
N ASN A 178 -19.62 6.99 15.01
CA ASN A 178 -19.62 8.44 14.93
C ASN A 178 -18.19 8.94 15.18
N LEU A 179 -17.59 9.53 14.14
CA LEU A 179 -16.21 10.05 14.20
C LEU A 179 -16.25 11.56 14.39
N PRO A 180 -15.67 12.11 15.47
CA PRO A 180 -15.60 13.53 15.67
C PRO A 180 -14.66 14.16 14.66
N THR A 181 -15.07 15.28 14.08
CA THR A 181 -14.29 16.05 13.12
C THR A 181 -14.23 17.51 13.51
N ARG A 182 -13.23 18.22 12.99
CA ARG A 182 -13.10 19.65 13.13
C ARG A 182 -12.75 20.24 11.77
N PHE A 183 -13.51 21.26 11.36
CA PHE A 183 -13.36 21.87 10.04
C PHE A 183 -13.46 23.40 10.10
N TYR A 184 -12.69 24.06 9.22
CA TYR A 184 -12.71 25.52 9.10
C TYR A 184 -13.68 25.92 7.98
N TYR A 185 -14.73 26.64 8.33
CA TYR A 185 -15.76 27.09 7.38
C TYR A 185 -16.41 28.39 7.85
N LYS A 186 -16.67 29.31 6.91
CA LYS A 186 -17.18 30.67 7.17
C LYS A 186 -16.33 31.38 8.24
N LYS A 187 -15.02 31.38 8.05
CA LYS A 187 -14.01 32.01 8.93
C LYS A 187 -14.01 31.54 10.39
N LYS A 188 -14.57 30.36 10.64
CA LYS A 188 -14.66 29.78 12.00
C LYS A 188 -14.30 28.30 11.96
N TRP A 189 -13.69 27.84 13.06
CA TRP A 189 -13.57 26.44 13.35
C TRP A 189 -14.90 25.91 13.89
N ASN A 190 -15.39 24.87 13.28
CA ASN A 190 -16.63 24.20 13.64
C ASN A 190 -16.33 22.76 14.02
N ASP A 191 -17.02 22.24 15.01
CA ASP A 191 -17.01 20.81 15.33
C ASP A 191 -18.09 20.11 14.50
N GLY A 192 -17.78 18.91 14.04
CA GLY A 192 -18.67 18.14 13.19
C GLY A 192 -18.53 16.64 13.44
N TRP A 193 -19.31 15.87 12.68
CA TRP A 193 -19.36 14.43 12.82
C TRP A 193 -19.38 13.75 11.45
N ILE A 194 -18.58 12.69 11.29
CA ILE A 194 -18.79 11.71 10.23
C ILE A 194 -19.63 10.59 10.83
N ASN A 195 -20.88 10.50 10.40
CA ASN A 195 -21.84 9.56 10.94
C ASN A 195 -22.00 8.35 10.02
N VAL A 196 -21.39 7.22 10.38
CA VAL A 196 -21.65 5.92 9.74
C VAL A 196 -22.88 5.31 10.40
N VAL A 197 -24.04 5.71 9.95
CA VAL A 197 -25.34 5.32 10.55
C VAL A 197 -25.59 3.81 10.42
N ASN A 198 -25.08 3.20 9.34
CA ASN A 198 -25.22 1.77 9.08
C ASN A 198 -23.86 1.12 8.74
N PRO A 199 -23.10 0.64 9.75
CA PRO A 199 -21.80 0.03 9.53
C PRO A 199 -21.88 -1.34 8.83
N PHE A 200 -23.06 -1.94 8.68
CA PHE A 200 -23.26 -3.21 7.98
C PHE A 200 -23.14 -3.10 6.45
N ARG A 201 -22.89 -1.89 5.91
CA ARG A 201 -22.56 -1.66 4.50
C ARG A 201 -21.07 -1.78 4.21
N ALA A 202 -20.31 -2.26 5.16
CA ALA A 202 -18.86 -2.26 5.18
C ALA A 202 -18.22 -0.88 5.07
N SER A 203 -17.01 -0.77 5.59
CA SER A 203 -16.20 0.44 5.56
C SER A 203 -14.79 0.08 5.13
N MET A 204 -14.22 0.92 4.27
CA MET A 204 -12.88 0.79 3.76
C MET A 204 -12.06 1.98 4.22
N VAL A 205 -10.88 1.74 4.77
CA VAL A 205 -10.00 2.75 5.36
C VAL A 205 -8.66 2.73 4.64
N LEU A 206 -8.45 3.74 3.78
CA LEU A 206 -7.23 3.89 2.99
C LEU A 206 -6.30 4.95 3.56
N GLY A 207 -5.01 4.75 3.41
CA GLY A 207 -4.00 5.77 3.73
C GLY A 207 -2.61 5.17 3.91
N THR A 208 -1.61 5.95 3.59
CA THR A 208 -0.19 5.61 3.76
C THR A 208 0.15 5.36 5.25
N PRO A 209 1.26 4.69 5.55
CA PRO A 209 1.77 4.59 6.91
C PRO A 209 1.88 5.98 7.57
N GLY A 210 1.39 6.11 8.79
CA GLY A 210 1.38 7.39 9.51
C GLY A 210 0.23 8.34 9.17
N SER A 211 -0.68 7.99 8.26
CA SER A 211 -1.85 8.83 7.91
C SER A 211 -2.93 8.90 8.99
N GLY A 212 -2.75 8.22 10.12
CA GLY A 212 -3.71 8.22 11.23
C GLY A 212 -4.88 7.25 11.10
N LYS A 213 -4.90 6.32 10.12
CA LYS A 213 -5.98 5.34 9.91
C LYS A 213 -6.43 4.64 11.20
N SER A 214 -5.48 3.99 11.85
CA SER A 214 -5.79 3.20 13.06
C SER A 214 -6.28 4.11 14.18
N TYR A 215 -5.62 5.23 14.43
CA TYR A 215 -5.99 6.16 15.49
C TYR A 215 -7.35 6.83 15.27
N ALA A 216 -7.57 7.40 14.09
CA ALA A 216 -8.77 8.20 13.82
C ALA A 216 -10.01 7.35 13.54
N ILE A 217 -9.85 6.18 12.93
CA ILE A 217 -10.98 5.40 12.43
C ILE A 217 -11.07 4.03 13.10
N VAL A 218 -10.04 3.17 12.96
CA VAL A 218 -10.12 1.77 13.43
C VAL A 218 -10.35 1.70 14.94
N ASN A 219 -9.64 2.50 15.72
CA ASN A 219 -9.79 2.56 17.18
C ASN A 219 -11.21 3.00 17.58
N ASN A 220 -11.80 3.95 16.86
CA ASN A 220 -13.18 4.37 17.09
C ASN A 220 -14.19 3.28 16.74
N TYR A 221 -13.94 2.48 15.70
CA TYR A 221 -14.75 1.30 15.39
C TYR A 221 -14.70 0.29 16.53
N ILE A 222 -13.50 -0.09 16.98
CA ILE A 222 -13.31 -1.02 18.11
C ILE A 222 -14.04 -0.50 19.34
N LYS A 223 -13.75 0.73 19.75
CA LYS A 223 -14.34 1.37 20.92
C LYS A 223 -15.88 1.32 20.88
N GLN A 224 -16.48 1.97 19.88
CA GLN A 224 -17.92 2.16 19.83
C GLN A 224 -18.69 0.86 19.59
N GLN A 225 -18.11 -0.10 18.89
CA GLN A 225 -18.74 -1.40 18.71
C GLN A 225 -18.73 -2.22 20.00
N ILE A 226 -17.66 -2.18 20.78
CA ILE A 226 -17.61 -2.82 22.10
C ILE A 226 -18.61 -2.13 23.05
N GLU A 227 -18.62 -0.80 23.11
CA GLU A 227 -19.57 -0.01 23.90
C GLU A 227 -21.05 -0.36 23.56
N LYS A 228 -21.32 -0.61 22.28
CA LYS A 228 -22.65 -0.97 21.78
C LYS A 228 -22.97 -2.47 21.83
N GLY A 229 -22.12 -3.27 22.45
CA GLY A 229 -22.39 -4.70 22.70
C GLY A 229 -22.24 -5.61 21.48
N PHE A 230 -21.35 -5.32 20.55
CA PHE A 230 -21.01 -6.21 19.44
C PHE A 230 -20.08 -7.34 19.88
N ALA A 231 -20.22 -8.52 19.29
CA ALA A 231 -19.13 -9.49 19.24
C ALA A 231 -18.13 -9.03 18.18
N VAL A 232 -16.85 -8.98 18.53
CA VAL A 232 -15.84 -8.34 17.66
C VAL A 232 -14.72 -9.30 17.32
N TYR A 233 -14.39 -9.39 16.04
CA TYR A 233 -13.20 -10.01 15.52
C TYR A 233 -12.23 -8.93 15.03
N ILE A 234 -10.97 -9.02 15.46
CA ILE A 234 -9.91 -8.08 15.09
C ILE A 234 -8.70 -8.85 14.55
N TYR A 235 -8.28 -8.55 13.35
CA TYR A 235 -6.99 -8.91 12.82
C TYR A 235 -6.02 -7.75 13.09
N ASP A 236 -5.11 -7.95 14.02
CA ASP A 236 -4.13 -6.97 14.49
C ASP A 236 -2.79 -7.19 13.79
N TYR A 237 -2.51 -6.39 12.75
CA TYR A 237 -1.29 -6.53 11.95
C TYR A 237 -0.02 -6.18 12.73
N LYS A 238 -0.12 -5.24 13.66
CA LYS A 238 0.98 -4.79 14.53
C LYS A 238 0.72 -5.16 15.98
N PHE A 239 0.39 -6.44 16.20
CA PHE A 239 0.11 -6.94 17.54
C PHE A 239 1.17 -6.46 18.55
N PRO A 240 0.81 -5.93 19.76
CA PRO A 240 -0.54 -6.00 20.37
C PRO A 240 -1.37 -4.70 20.32
N ASP A 241 -1.09 -3.75 19.42
CA ASP A 241 -1.66 -2.40 19.47
C ASP A 241 -3.20 -2.38 19.57
N LEU A 242 -3.90 -3.07 18.68
CA LEU A 242 -5.37 -3.12 18.68
C LEU A 242 -5.92 -4.05 19.76
N SER A 243 -5.13 -5.05 20.17
CA SER A 243 -5.49 -6.00 21.22
C SER A 243 -5.65 -5.30 22.55
N GLU A 244 -4.72 -4.43 22.93
CA GLU A 244 -4.75 -3.67 24.17
C GLU A 244 -5.94 -2.70 24.20
N ILE A 245 -6.21 -2.04 23.08
CA ILE A 245 -7.37 -1.13 22.94
C ILE A 245 -8.68 -1.90 23.13
N ALA A 246 -8.83 -3.04 22.45
CA ALA A 246 -10.04 -3.85 22.54
C ALA A 246 -10.26 -4.39 23.96
N TYR A 247 -9.22 -4.87 24.62
CA TYR A 247 -9.29 -5.39 25.98
C TYR A 247 -9.68 -4.30 26.99
N ASN A 248 -9.04 -3.13 26.92
CA ASN A 248 -9.34 -2.02 27.82
C ASN A 248 -10.78 -1.50 27.66
N HIS A 249 -11.26 -1.39 26.42
CA HIS A 249 -12.66 -1.01 26.18
C HIS A 249 -13.64 -2.08 26.64
N LEU A 250 -13.32 -3.36 26.47
CA LEU A 250 -14.17 -4.44 26.94
C LEU A 250 -14.34 -4.40 28.46
N ILE A 251 -13.25 -4.29 29.22
CA ILE A 251 -13.31 -4.23 30.69
C ILE A 251 -14.18 -3.06 31.15
N SER A 252 -14.05 -1.91 30.49
CA SER A 252 -14.77 -0.68 30.86
C SER A 252 -16.27 -0.74 30.53
N HIS A 253 -16.71 -1.64 29.63
CA HIS A 253 -18.10 -1.68 29.12
C HIS A 253 -18.78 -3.05 29.23
N LEU A 254 -18.27 -3.93 30.11
CA LEU A 254 -18.83 -5.27 30.31
C LEU A 254 -20.31 -5.26 30.71
N ASP A 255 -20.76 -4.24 31.42
CA ASP A 255 -22.14 -4.13 31.88
C ASP A 255 -23.13 -3.75 30.76
N GLY A 256 -22.65 -3.31 29.61
CA GLY A 256 -23.46 -3.05 28.41
C GLY A 256 -23.89 -4.31 27.66
N TYR A 257 -23.36 -5.48 28.00
CA TYR A 257 -23.66 -6.74 27.35
C TYR A 257 -24.75 -7.52 28.09
N LYS A 258 -25.74 -8.06 27.38
CA LYS A 258 -26.75 -8.99 27.94
C LYS A 258 -26.10 -10.29 28.42
N VAL A 259 -25.18 -10.84 27.63
CA VAL A 259 -24.31 -11.95 27.97
C VAL A 259 -22.88 -11.43 27.87
N LYS A 260 -22.13 -11.45 28.97
CA LYS A 260 -20.78 -10.93 29.03
C LYS A 260 -19.87 -11.72 28.10
N PRO A 261 -19.22 -11.07 27.12
CA PRO A 261 -18.32 -11.78 26.20
C PRO A 261 -17.01 -12.15 26.90
N LYS A 262 -16.43 -13.25 26.46
CA LYS A 262 -15.07 -13.63 26.83
C LYS A 262 -14.08 -13.01 25.83
N PHE A 263 -12.91 -12.63 26.33
CA PHE A 263 -11.82 -12.13 25.50
C PHE A 263 -10.84 -13.25 25.19
N TYR A 264 -10.56 -13.43 23.91
CA TYR A 264 -9.58 -14.39 23.42
C TYR A 264 -8.59 -13.72 22.50
N MET A 265 -7.34 -14.19 22.53
CA MET A 265 -6.32 -13.75 21.58
C MET A 265 -5.49 -14.94 21.10
N ILE A 266 -5.08 -14.87 19.84
CA ILE A 266 -4.16 -15.80 19.20
C ILE A 266 -2.86 -15.04 18.91
N ASN A 267 -1.76 -15.55 19.48
CA ASN A 267 -0.42 -15.02 19.31
C ASN A 267 0.57 -16.17 19.09
N PHE A 268 1.16 -16.24 17.90
CA PHE A 268 2.13 -17.27 17.56
C PHE A 268 3.57 -16.95 18.02
N ASP A 269 3.87 -15.70 18.37
CA ASP A 269 5.20 -15.31 18.84
C ASP A 269 5.49 -15.75 20.28
N ASP A 270 4.47 -15.69 21.15
CA ASP A 270 4.56 -16.21 22.51
C ASP A 270 3.34 -17.11 22.82
N PRO A 271 3.44 -18.42 22.56
CA PRO A 271 2.34 -19.36 22.79
C PRO A 271 1.84 -19.41 24.24
N ARG A 272 2.67 -18.99 25.21
CA ARG A 272 2.26 -18.92 26.63
C ARG A 272 1.27 -17.78 26.91
N LYS A 273 1.24 -16.79 26.03
CA LYS A 273 0.31 -15.66 26.05
C LYS A 273 -0.71 -15.76 24.93
N SER A 274 -1.03 -16.97 24.50
CA SER A 274 -2.02 -17.24 23.46
C SER A 274 -3.05 -18.22 23.95
N HIS A 275 -4.29 -17.99 23.59
CA HIS A 275 -5.30 -19.03 23.65
C HIS A 275 -5.10 -20.00 22.48
N ARG A 276 -5.59 -21.21 22.64
CA ARG A 276 -5.47 -22.30 21.69
C ARG A 276 -6.78 -22.54 21.00
N CYS A 277 -6.77 -22.65 19.70
CA CYS A 277 -7.98 -22.92 18.94
C CYS A 277 -7.66 -23.70 17.66
N ASN A 278 -8.39 -24.77 17.46
CA ASN A 278 -8.32 -25.55 16.23
C ASN A 278 -9.16 -24.90 15.13
N PRO A 279 -8.60 -24.30 14.07
CA PRO A 279 -9.35 -23.62 13.01
C PRO A 279 -10.12 -24.59 12.11
N ILE A 280 -9.74 -25.88 12.09
CA ILE A 280 -10.41 -26.95 11.35
C ILE A 280 -11.15 -27.91 12.29
N ASN A 281 -11.77 -27.37 13.35
CA ASN A 281 -12.50 -28.18 14.31
C ASN A 281 -13.59 -29.01 13.60
N PRO A 282 -13.58 -30.35 13.79
CA PRO A 282 -14.49 -31.29 13.12
C PRO A 282 -15.97 -31.03 13.37
N ALA A 283 -16.33 -30.38 14.50
CA ALA A 283 -17.72 -30.03 14.81
C ALA A 283 -18.36 -29.02 13.83
N PHE A 284 -17.53 -28.22 13.15
CA PHE A 284 -17.97 -27.23 12.17
C PHE A 284 -17.77 -27.66 10.71
N MET A 285 -17.39 -28.93 10.49
CA MET A 285 -17.29 -29.53 9.17
C MET A 285 -18.47 -30.49 8.95
N THR A 286 -19.33 -30.16 8.04
CA THR A 286 -20.53 -30.96 7.71
C THR A 286 -20.39 -31.78 6.44
N ASP A 287 -19.56 -31.31 5.52
CA ASP A 287 -19.33 -31.90 4.21
C ASP A 287 -17.85 -31.80 3.81
N ILE A 288 -17.40 -32.66 2.89
CA ILE A 288 -16.01 -32.64 2.39
C ILE A 288 -15.63 -31.30 1.74
N SER A 289 -16.60 -30.55 1.24
CA SER A 289 -16.40 -29.20 0.74
C SER A 289 -15.86 -28.24 1.80
N ASP A 290 -16.14 -28.47 3.08
CA ASP A 290 -15.56 -27.68 4.19
C ASP A 290 -14.06 -27.94 4.34
N ALA A 291 -13.63 -29.19 4.13
CA ALA A 291 -12.22 -29.56 4.10
C ALA A 291 -11.50 -28.99 2.86
N TYR A 292 -12.19 -29.02 1.70
CA TYR A 292 -11.68 -28.39 0.48
C TYR A 292 -11.50 -26.88 0.65
N GLU A 293 -12.44 -26.17 1.21
CA GLU A 293 -12.34 -24.73 1.48
C GLU A 293 -11.16 -24.41 2.43
N ALA A 294 -11.00 -25.20 3.49
CA ALA A 294 -9.89 -25.04 4.42
C ALA A 294 -8.54 -25.23 3.69
N SER A 295 -8.44 -26.32 2.94
CA SER A 295 -7.25 -26.66 2.13
C SER A 295 -6.93 -25.57 1.12
N TYR A 296 -7.92 -25.13 0.36
CA TYR A 296 -7.82 -24.05 -0.62
C TYR A 296 -7.29 -22.76 0.01
N THR A 297 -7.87 -22.35 1.14
CA THR A 297 -7.43 -21.16 1.88
C THR A 297 -5.98 -21.27 2.35
N ILE A 298 -5.58 -22.42 2.88
CA ILE A 298 -4.21 -22.69 3.32
C ILE A 298 -3.24 -22.53 2.15
N MET A 299 -3.51 -23.22 1.05
CA MET A 299 -2.59 -23.28 -0.08
C MET A 299 -2.43 -21.93 -0.79
N LEU A 300 -3.51 -21.15 -0.94
CA LEU A 300 -3.45 -19.82 -1.53
C LEU A 300 -2.75 -18.78 -0.63
N ASN A 301 -2.86 -18.91 0.70
CA ASN A 301 -2.09 -18.05 1.61
C ASN A 301 -0.61 -18.42 1.64
N LEU A 302 -0.24 -19.67 1.39
CA LEU A 302 1.15 -20.11 1.24
C LEU A 302 1.76 -19.68 -0.08
N ASN A 303 0.96 -19.64 -1.14
CA ASN A 303 1.41 -19.25 -2.48
C ASN A 303 0.36 -18.38 -3.18
N ARG A 304 0.45 -17.07 -2.97
CA ARG A 304 -0.50 -16.09 -3.51
C ARG A 304 -0.54 -16.02 -5.04
N SER A 305 0.53 -16.44 -5.73
CA SER A 305 0.52 -16.50 -7.19
C SER A 305 -0.52 -17.49 -7.74
N TRP A 306 -1.01 -18.40 -6.89
CA TRP A 306 -2.03 -19.38 -7.26
C TRP A 306 -3.44 -18.78 -7.33
N ILE A 307 -3.67 -17.61 -6.72
CA ILE A 307 -4.96 -16.90 -6.80
C ILE A 307 -5.37 -16.63 -8.24
N THR A 308 -4.41 -16.33 -9.12
CA THR A 308 -4.64 -16.08 -10.55
C THR A 308 -4.56 -17.33 -11.42
N LYS A 309 -4.21 -18.49 -10.85
CA LYS A 309 -4.01 -19.77 -11.56
C LYS A 309 -5.02 -20.84 -11.14
N GLN A 310 -6.21 -20.42 -10.73
CA GLN A 310 -7.28 -21.36 -10.36
C GLN A 310 -7.64 -22.24 -11.56
N GLY A 311 -7.83 -23.53 -11.31
CA GLY A 311 -8.06 -24.54 -12.37
C GLY A 311 -6.78 -25.13 -12.99
N ASP A 312 -5.59 -24.64 -12.62
CA ASP A 312 -4.33 -25.28 -13.01
C ASP A 312 -4.14 -26.59 -12.21
N PHE A 313 -3.72 -27.63 -12.91
CA PHE A 313 -3.53 -28.96 -12.33
C PHE A 313 -2.57 -28.97 -11.13
N PHE A 314 -1.45 -28.23 -11.19
CA PHE A 314 -0.48 -28.13 -10.10
C PHE A 314 -0.95 -27.27 -8.93
N VAL A 315 -2.02 -26.52 -9.10
CA VAL A 315 -2.69 -25.78 -8.03
C VAL A 315 -3.77 -26.63 -7.38
N GLU A 316 -4.60 -27.28 -8.17
CA GLU A 316 -5.75 -28.06 -7.68
C GLU A 316 -5.30 -29.37 -7.00
N SER A 317 -4.28 -30.08 -7.53
CA SER A 317 -3.82 -31.34 -6.93
C SER A 317 -3.40 -31.24 -5.47
N PRO A 318 -2.54 -30.29 -5.04
CA PRO A 318 -2.19 -30.12 -3.64
C PRO A 318 -3.40 -29.78 -2.75
N ILE A 319 -4.35 -29.02 -3.28
CA ILE A 319 -5.57 -28.63 -2.55
C ILE A 319 -6.44 -29.86 -2.29
N ILE A 320 -6.66 -30.68 -3.32
CA ILE A 320 -7.46 -31.92 -3.23
C ILE A 320 -6.80 -32.91 -2.27
N LEU A 321 -5.49 -33.09 -2.36
CA LEU A 321 -4.76 -34.01 -1.47
C LEU A 321 -4.89 -33.58 0.01
N LEU A 322 -4.65 -32.31 0.29
CA LEU A 322 -4.78 -31.79 1.66
C LEU A 322 -6.23 -31.86 2.14
N ALA A 323 -7.21 -31.60 1.28
CA ALA A 323 -8.62 -31.75 1.59
C ALA A 323 -9.00 -33.18 1.95
N SER A 324 -8.49 -34.16 1.19
CA SER A 324 -8.69 -35.59 1.46
C SER A 324 -8.08 -35.98 2.82
N ILE A 325 -6.90 -35.49 3.16
CA ILE A 325 -6.27 -35.74 4.46
C ILE A 325 -7.08 -35.10 5.59
N ILE A 326 -7.52 -33.87 5.45
CA ILE A 326 -8.34 -33.18 6.47
C ILE A 326 -9.66 -33.93 6.69
N TRP A 327 -10.31 -34.37 5.60
CA TRP A 327 -11.55 -35.12 5.69
C TRP A 327 -11.35 -36.51 6.29
N PHE A 328 -10.28 -37.22 5.91
CA PHE A 328 -9.87 -38.47 6.58
C PHE A 328 -9.73 -38.27 8.10
N LEU A 329 -9.00 -37.26 8.54
CA LEU A 329 -8.82 -36.97 9.97
C LEU A 329 -10.12 -36.57 10.66
N LYS A 330 -11.09 -36.02 9.93
CA LYS A 330 -12.45 -35.70 10.42
C LYS A 330 -13.23 -36.98 10.72
N ILE A 331 -13.10 -38.01 9.87
CA ILE A 331 -13.84 -39.27 10.03
C ILE A 331 -13.12 -40.20 11.01
N TYR A 332 -11.81 -40.21 10.98
CA TYR A 332 -10.98 -41.10 11.80
C TYR A 332 -11.16 -40.80 13.29
N GLN A 333 -11.54 -41.85 14.05
CA GLN A 333 -11.77 -41.79 15.50
C GLN A 333 -12.64 -40.58 15.95
N GLY A 334 -13.69 -40.26 15.22
CA GLY A 334 -14.61 -39.17 15.56
C GLY A 334 -13.97 -37.78 15.48
N GLY A 335 -12.92 -37.63 14.70
CA GLY A 335 -12.24 -36.33 14.50
C GLY A 335 -11.21 -35.95 15.57
N LYS A 336 -10.83 -36.88 16.45
CA LYS A 336 -9.88 -36.61 17.54
C LYS A 336 -8.57 -35.99 17.07
N TYR A 337 -8.11 -36.34 15.89
CA TYR A 337 -6.86 -35.84 15.29
C TYR A 337 -7.09 -34.84 14.16
N CYS A 338 -8.31 -34.35 13.98
CA CYS A 338 -8.63 -33.38 12.94
C CYS A 338 -8.12 -31.99 13.33
N THR A 339 -6.81 -31.81 13.25
CA THR A 339 -6.14 -30.52 13.43
C THR A 339 -5.15 -30.30 12.31
N PHE A 340 -4.83 -29.05 12.02
CA PHE A 340 -3.92 -28.71 10.94
C PHE A 340 -2.51 -29.29 11.13
N PRO A 341 -1.90 -29.26 12.34
CA PRO A 341 -0.63 -29.95 12.58
C PRO A 341 -0.67 -31.44 12.26
N HIS A 342 -1.74 -32.16 12.65
CA HIS A 342 -1.85 -33.59 12.31
C HIS A 342 -1.96 -33.81 10.79
N ALA A 343 -2.63 -32.91 10.08
CA ALA A 343 -2.72 -33.00 8.62
C ALA A 343 -1.34 -32.83 7.96
N ILE A 344 -0.50 -31.91 8.46
CA ILE A 344 0.88 -31.72 7.98
C ILE A 344 1.71 -32.96 8.28
N GLU A 345 1.66 -33.48 9.49
CA GLU A 345 2.43 -34.67 9.88
C GLU A 345 1.99 -35.92 9.10
N PHE A 346 0.70 -36.07 8.82
CA PHE A 346 0.19 -37.16 7.99
C PHE A 346 0.68 -37.03 6.54
N LEU A 347 0.64 -35.83 5.96
CA LEU A 347 1.14 -35.58 4.60
C LEU A 347 2.65 -35.88 4.47
N ASN A 348 3.43 -35.69 5.54
CA ASN A 348 4.87 -35.92 5.56
C ASN A 348 5.26 -37.41 5.63
N LYS A 349 4.30 -38.32 5.86
CA LYS A 349 4.53 -39.76 5.80
C LYS A 349 4.95 -40.21 4.38
N LYS A 350 5.43 -41.44 4.29
CA LYS A 350 5.68 -42.05 2.97
C LYS A 350 4.37 -42.15 2.20
N TYR A 351 4.40 -41.74 0.94
CA TYR A 351 3.18 -41.68 0.12
C TYR A 351 2.50 -43.07 -0.03
N ALA A 352 3.30 -44.17 -0.05
CA ALA A 352 2.77 -45.53 -0.03
C ALA A 352 1.82 -45.75 1.17
N ASP A 353 2.28 -45.40 2.37
CA ASP A 353 1.50 -45.57 3.59
C ASP A 353 0.29 -44.61 3.58
N THR A 354 0.49 -43.38 3.13
CA THR A 354 -0.55 -42.36 3.05
C THR A 354 -1.70 -42.80 2.14
N PHE A 355 -1.39 -43.25 0.91
CA PHE A 355 -2.42 -43.67 -0.05
C PHE A 355 -3.09 -44.98 0.38
N THR A 356 -2.37 -45.96 0.91
CA THR A 356 -2.95 -47.17 1.45
C THR A 356 -4.02 -46.88 2.52
N ILE A 357 -3.73 -45.93 3.40
CA ILE A 357 -4.69 -45.52 4.44
C ILE A 357 -5.88 -44.76 3.83
N LEU A 358 -5.62 -43.78 2.98
CA LEU A 358 -6.68 -42.93 2.44
C LEU A 358 -7.64 -43.70 1.53
N THR A 359 -7.16 -44.65 0.72
CA THR A 359 -7.99 -45.48 -0.17
C THR A 359 -8.85 -46.50 0.58
N SER A 360 -8.55 -46.78 1.84
CA SER A 360 -9.41 -47.61 2.68
C SER A 360 -10.74 -46.94 3.05
N TYR A 361 -10.90 -45.64 2.71
CA TYR A 361 -12.14 -44.88 2.95
C TYR A 361 -12.85 -44.58 1.61
N PRO A 362 -14.00 -45.22 1.34
CA PRO A 362 -14.70 -45.08 0.06
C PRO A 362 -15.11 -43.65 -0.28
N GLU A 363 -15.37 -42.83 0.72
CA GLU A 363 -15.73 -41.40 0.51
C GLU A 363 -14.63 -40.60 -0.15
N LEU A 364 -13.37 -41.05 -0.08
CA LEU A 364 -12.19 -40.37 -0.65
C LEU A 364 -11.79 -40.87 -2.03
N GLU A 365 -12.36 -41.98 -2.52
CA GLU A 365 -11.96 -42.64 -3.75
C GLU A 365 -11.92 -41.69 -4.95
N ASN A 366 -13.00 -40.95 -5.17
CA ASN A 366 -13.09 -40.00 -6.30
C ASN A 366 -12.08 -38.85 -6.21
N TYR A 367 -11.73 -38.41 -5.00
CA TYR A 367 -10.75 -37.34 -4.81
C TYR A 367 -9.32 -37.80 -4.99
N LEU A 368 -9.07 -39.10 -4.75
CA LEU A 368 -7.76 -39.71 -4.87
C LEU A 368 -7.46 -40.30 -6.23
N SER A 369 -8.49 -40.51 -7.09
CA SER A 369 -8.35 -41.10 -8.39
C SER A 369 -7.19 -40.53 -9.22
N PRO A 370 -7.00 -39.18 -9.35
CA PRO A 370 -5.89 -38.64 -10.15
C PRO A 370 -4.50 -39.01 -9.63
N PHE A 371 -4.39 -39.27 -8.31
CA PHE A 371 -3.14 -39.69 -7.68
C PHE A 371 -2.93 -41.22 -7.83
N MET A 372 -4.01 -41.97 -7.73
CA MET A 372 -3.98 -43.42 -7.87
C MET A 372 -3.66 -43.85 -9.32
N ASP A 373 -4.24 -43.14 -10.31
CA ASP A 373 -3.92 -43.37 -11.71
C ASP A 373 -2.42 -43.15 -12.00
N ALA A 374 -1.83 -42.10 -11.41
CA ALA A 374 -0.40 -41.82 -11.54
C ALA A 374 0.47 -42.89 -10.81
N TRP A 375 -0.03 -43.39 -9.68
CA TRP A 375 0.63 -44.46 -8.94
C TRP A 375 0.64 -45.78 -9.67
N GLU A 376 -0.52 -46.25 -10.18
CA GLU A 376 -0.71 -47.51 -10.86
C GLU A 376 -0.04 -47.54 -12.24
N SER A 377 -0.02 -46.39 -12.93
CA SER A 377 0.66 -46.24 -14.23
C SER A 377 2.19 -46.12 -14.13
N ASN A 378 2.76 -46.23 -12.93
CA ASN A 378 4.19 -45.98 -12.63
C ASN A 378 4.70 -44.58 -13.06
N ALA A 379 3.83 -43.59 -13.16
CA ALA A 379 4.19 -42.19 -13.43
C ALA A 379 4.72 -41.50 -12.17
N GLN A 380 5.80 -42.06 -11.59
CA GLN A 380 6.33 -41.62 -10.30
C GLN A 380 6.77 -40.16 -10.30
N ASP A 381 7.32 -39.65 -11.40
CA ASP A 381 7.78 -38.25 -11.48
C ASP A 381 6.59 -37.27 -11.40
N GLN A 382 5.48 -37.61 -12.03
CA GLN A 382 4.25 -36.81 -11.95
C GLN A 382 3.69 -36.80 -10.51
N LEU A 383 3.59 -38.00 -9.91
CA LEU A 383 3.11 -38.12 -8.53
C LEU A 383 4.00 -37.38 -7.54
N GLN A 384 5.33 -37.50 -7.68
CA GLN A 384 6.28 -36.77 -6.86
C GLN A 384 6.14 -35.25 -7.04
N GLY A 385 5.93 -34.76 -8.26
CA GLY A 385 5.67 -33.36 -8.53
C GLY A 385 4.41 -32.83 -7.83
N GLN A 386 3.31 -33.58 -7.87
CA GLN A 386 2.06 -33.26 -7.16
C GLN A 386 2.25 -33.21 -5.64
N LEU A 387 2.92 -34.22 -5.08
CA LEU A 387 3.19 -34.30 -3.66
C LEU A 387 4.16 -33.21 -3.18
N ALA A 388 5.20 -32.92 -3.96
CA ALA A 388 6.16 -31.86 -3.65
C ALA A 388 5.51 -30.48 -3.64
N SER A 389 4.57 -30.21 -4.57
CA SER A 389 3.83 -28.95 -4.63
C SER A 389 2.97 -28.71 -3.38
N ALA A 390 2.52 -29.78 -2.70
CA ALA A 390 1.85 -29.71 -1.40
C ALA A 390 2.84 -29.60 -0.24
N LYS A 391 3.84 -30.50 -0.19
CA LYS A 391 4.75 -30.65 0.95
C LYS A 391 5.67 -29.45 1.16
N ILE A 392 6.23 -28.88 0.09
CA ILE A 392 7.20 -27.78 0.19
C ILE A 392 6.61 -26.53 0.81
N PRO A 393 5.45 -26.01 0.38
CA PRO A 393 4.84 -24.87 1.06
C PRO A 393 4.44 -25.17 2.51
N LEU A 394 3.85 -26.33 2.77
CA LEU A 394 3.37 -26.73 4.09
C LEU A 394 4.50 -26.96 5.10
N SER A 395 5.70 -27.36 4.66
CA SER A 395 6.85 -27.53 5.56
C SER A 395 7.24 -26.24 6.28
N ARG A 396 6.92 -25.07 5.72
CA ARG A 396 7.15 -23.77 6.36
C ARG A 396 6.28 -23.57 7.60
N MET A 397 5.21 -24.35 7.75
CA MET A 397 4.28 -24.28 8.87
C MET A 397 4.67 -25.21 10.03
N ILE A 398 5.73 -25.98 9.89
CA ILE A 398 6.24 -26.87 10.96
C ILE A 398 6.94 -26.01 12.02
N SER A 399 6.20 -25.67 13.05
CA SER A 399 6.66 -24.85 14.16
C SER A 399 5.99 -25.32 15.46
N PRO A 400 6.75 -25.53 16.55
CA PRO A 400 6.18 -25.88 17.84
C PRO A 400 5.13 -24.89 18.34
N ALA A 401 5.34 -23.59 18.09
CA ALA A 401 4.41 -22.54 18.47
C ALA A 401 3.07 -22.63 17.72
N LEU A 402 3.13 -22.78 16.39
CA LEU A 402 1.93 -23.00 15.57
C LEU A 402 1.20 -24.28 15.96
N TYR A 403 1.93 -25.37 16.15
CA TYR A 403 1.38 -26.67 16.53
C TYR A 403 0.67 -26.59 17.88
N TRP A 404 1.28 -25.93 18.86
CA TRP A 404 0.68 -25.75 20.18
C TRP A 404 -0.65 -24.99 20.11
N VAL A 405 -0.68 -23.86 19.43
CA VAL A 405 -1.88 -23.01 19.34
C VAL A 405 -2.99 -23.69 18.53
N MET A 406 -2.63 -24.32 17.40
CA MET A 406 -3.62 -24.87 16.46
C MET A 406 -4.15 -26.27 16.81
N THR A 407 -3.60 -26.93 17.83
CA THR A 407 -4.09 -28.23 18.33
C THR A 407 -4.99 -28.11 19.55
N GLY A 408 -5.13 -26.92 20.14
CA GLY A 408 -5.97 -26.73 21.32
C GLY A 408 -7.40 -26.40 20.98
N ASP A 409 -8.26 -26.37 22.00
CA ASP A 409 -9.68 -26.15 21.87
C ASP A 409 -10.22 -25.35 23.08
N ASP A 410 -9.54 -24.24 23.43
CA ASP A 410 -9.92 -23.37 24.54
C ASP A 410 -11.22 -22.60 24.23
N PHE A 411 -11.53 -22.37 22.95
CA PHE A 411 -12.72 -21.70 22.47
C PHE A 411 -13.04 -22.08 21.02
N SER A 412 -14.27 -21.75 20.59
CA SER A 412 -14.75 -21.93 19.21
C SER A 412 -14.81 -20.62 18.43
N LEU A 413 -14.64 -20.68 17.10
CA LEU A 413 -14.57 -19.51 16.21
C LEU A 413 -15.93 -18.87 15.87
N ASP A 414 -17.05 -19.38 16.40
CA ASP A 414 -18.40 -18.80 16.30
C ASP A 414 -18.58 -17.63 17.26
N ILE A 415 -17.84 -16.57 17.08
CA ILE A 415 -17.70 -15.47 18.06
C ILE A 415 -19.00 -14.75 18.38
N ASN A 416 -19.96 -14.72 17.46
CA ASN A 416 -21.25 -14.06 17.63
C ASN A 416 -22.38 -15.01 18.11
N ASN A 417 -22.00 -16.14 18.70
CA ASN A 417 -22.94 -17.07 19.30
C ASN A 417 -23.71 -16.39 20.47
N PRO A 418 -25.05 -16.36 20.46
CA PRO A 418 -25.83 -15.69 21.50
C PRO A 418 -25.62 -16.24 22.92
N LYS A 419 -25.21 -17.52 23.03
CA LYS A 419 -24.95 -18.16 24.32
C LYS A 419 -23.58 -17.88 24.88
N GLU A 420 -22.61 -17.66 24.00
CA GLU A 420 -21.20 -17.42 24.37
C GLU A 420 -20.55 -16.42 23.41
N PRO A 421 -20.90 -15.12 23.50
CA PRO A 421 -20.26 -14.09 22.68
C PRO A 421 -18.80 -13.96 23.02
N LYS A 422 -17.98 -13.58 22.02
CA LYS A 422 -16.55 -13.47 22.18
C LYS A 422 -16.02 -12.18 21.54
N ILE A 423 -14.98 -11.63 22.12
CA ILE A 423 -14.08 -10.67 21.47
C ILE A 423 -12.81 -11.46 21.15
N LEU A 424 -12.52 -11.61 19.90
CA LEU A 424 -11.35 -12.36 19.43
C LEU A 424 -10.38 -11.48 18.70
N VAL A 425 -9.14 -11.46 19.15
CA VAL A 425 -8.04 -10.80 18.47
C VAL A 425 -7.06 -11.84 17.94
N VAL A 426 -6.69 -11.72 16.68
CA VAL A 426 -5.70 -12.56 16.03
C VAL A 426 -4.53 -11.68 15.62
N GLY A 427 -3.40 -11.87 16.31
CA GLY A 427 -2.19 -11.07 16.13
C GLY A 427 -1.32 -11.58 14.98
N ASN A 428 -0.75 -10.66 14.20
CA ASN A 428 0.32 -10.94 13.26
C ASN A 428 1.63 -10.31 13.73
N ASN A 429 2.72 -10.77 13.14
CA ASN A 429 4.04 -10.17 13.26
C ASN A 429 4.54 -9.86 11.85
N PRO A 430 4.79 -8.58 11.50
CA PRO A 430 5.29 -8.18 10.18
C PRO A 430 6.57 -8.91 9.77
N ASP A 431 7.48 -9.19 10.70
CA ASP A 431 8.76 -9.87 10.43
C ASP A 431 8.59 -11.35 10.07
N ARG A 432 7.48 -11.97 10.49
CA ARG A 432 7.16 -13.39 10.27
C ARG A 432 5.91 -13.60 9.39
N GLN A 433 5.48 -12.57 8.71
CA GLN A 433 4.24 -12.56 7.91
C GLN A 433 4.17 -13.74 6.92
N ASN A 434 5.26 -14.08 6.23
CA ASN A 434 5.31 -15.17 5.26
C ASN A 434 5.02 -16.56 5.85
N ILE A 435 5.25 -16.73 7.16
CA ILE A 435 4.96 -17.98 7.88
C ILE A 435 3.55 -17.92 8.44
N TYR A 436 3.21 -16.82 9.13
CA TYR A 436 1.95 -16.72 9.85
C TYR A 436 0.73 -16.49 8.95
N SER A 437 0.92 -15.87 7.77
CA SER A 437 -0.19 -15.53 6.86
C SER A 437 -1.08 -16.72 6.49
N CYS A 438 -0.52 -17.93 6.41
CA CYS A 438 -1.27 -19.13 6.14
C CYS A 438 -2.20 -19.52 7.31
N ALA A 439 -1.66 -19.61 8.53
CA ALA A 439 -2.45 -19.90 9.72
C ALA A 439 -3.52 -18.82 9.95
N LEU A 440 -3.10 -17.54 9.87
CA LEU A 440 -3.98 -16.39 10.01
C LEU A 440 -5.08 -16.37 8.95
N GLY A 441 -4.74 -16.67 7.68
CA GLY A 441 -5.71 -16.79 6.59
C GLY A 441 -6.75 -17.87 6.86
N LEU A 442 -6.34 -19.01 7.42
CA LEU A 442 -7.27 -20.08 7.79
C LEU A 442 -8.22 -19.64 8.90
N TYR A 443 -7.73 -19.04 9.99
CA TYR A 443 -8.58 -18.47 11.04
C TYR A 443 -9.55 -17.44 10.47
N ASN A 444 -9.07 -16.49 9.71
CA ASN A 444 -9.85 -15.42 9.12
C ASN A 444 -10.99 -15.97 8.25
N SER A 445 -10.69 -16.89 7.33
CA SER A 445 -11.71 -17.47 6.44
C SER A 445 -12.75 -18.30 7.18
N ARG A 446 -12.32 -19.03 8.22
CA ARG A 446 -13.28 -19.78 9.07
C ARG A 446 -14.18 -18.86 9.86
N ILE A 447 -13.64 -17.77 10.42
CA ILE A 447 -14.43 -16.77 11.15
C ILE A 447 -15.42 -16.09 10.21
N VAL A 448 -15.01 -15.65 9.03
CA VAL A 448 -15.88 -15.04 8.01
C VAL A 448 -17.08 -15.94 7.70
N LYS A 449 -16.86 -17.25 7.56
CA LYS A 449 -17.93 -18.23 7.31
C LYS A 449 -18.84 -18.43 8.50
N LEU A 450 -18.30 -18.48 9.73
CA LEU A 450 -19.07 -18.76 10.94
C LEU A 450 -19.86 -17.55 11.44
N ILE A 451 -19.32 -16.33 11.28
CA ILE A 451 -19.96 -15.09 11.73
C ILE A 451 -21.13 -14.68 10.84
N ASN A 452 -21.10 -15.06 9.56
CA ASN A 452 -22.08 -14.65 8.55
C ASN A 452 -23.30 -15.58 8.50
N LYS A 453 -23.92 -15.79 9.63
CA LYS A 453 -25.11 -16.65 9.78
C LYS A 453 -26.30 -15.87 10.32
N LYS A 454 -27.50 -16.30 9.95
CA LYS A 454 -28.75 -15.74 10.50
C LYS A 454 -28.90 -16.06 11.99
N HIS A 455 -29.65 -15.22 12.69
CA HIS A 455 -30.03 -15.42 14.11
C HIS A 455 -28.84 -15.41 15.08
N GLN A 456 -27.72 -14.80 14.68
CA GLN A 456 -26.59 -14.55 15.56
C GLN A 456 -26.62 -13.14 16.14
N LEU A 457 -25.74 -12.86 17.12
CA LEU A 457 -25.55 -11.50 17.65
C LEU A 457 -24.99 -10.55 16.60
N LYS A 458 -25.28 -9.26 16.74
CA LYS A 458 -24.59 -8.23 15.96
C LYS A 458 -23.11 -8.32 16.20
N SER A 459 -22.34 -8.23 15.13
CA SER A 459 -20.91 -8.52 15.18
C SER A 459 -20.10 -7.64 14.24
N SER A 460 -18.80 -7.66 14.42
CA SER A 460 -17.87 -6.89 13.62
C SER A 460 -16.65 -7.71 13.21
N VAL A 461 -16.18 -7.46 12.00
CA VAL A 461 -14.91 -7.94 11.44
C VAL A 461 -14.04 -6.72 11.13
N ILE A 462 -12.95 -6.56 11.85
CA ILE A 462 -12.01 -5.44 11.70
C ILE A 462 -10.67 -6.02 11.25
N ILE A 463 -10.22 -5.60 10.08
CA ILE A 463 -8.95 -6.03 9.47
C ILE A 463 -8.06 -4.80 9.32
N ASP A 464 -6.98 -4.71 10.09
CA ASP A 464 -6.10 -3.53 10.11
C ASP A 464 -5.31 -3.35 8.80
N GLU A 465 -4.81 -4.46 8.20
CA GLU A 465 -4.04 -4.42 6.95
C GLU A 465 -4.45 -5.60 6.05
N LEU A 466 -5.49 -5.41 5.25
CA LEU A 466 -6.12 -6.46 4.44
C LEU A 466 -5.16 -7.17 3.47
N PRO A 467 -4.25 -6.49 2.72
CA PRO A 467 -3.35 -7.16 1.78
C PRO A 467 -2.38 -8.15 2.40
N THR A 468 -2.22 -8.16 3.73
CA THR A 468 -1.28 -9.05 4.41
C THR A 468 -1.79 -10.47 4.56
N VAL A 469 -3.09 -10.69 4.36
CA VAL A 469 -3.73 -12.00 4.45
C VAL A 469 -4.80 -12.13 3.36
N TYR A 470 -4.91 -13.31 2.74
CA TYR A 470 -5.99 -13.59 1.79
C TYR A 470 -7.19 -14.18 2.52
N LEU A 471 -8.32 -13.48 2.49
CA LEU A 471 -9.59 -13.89 3.08
C LEU A 471 -10.54 -14.37 1.99
N ARG A 472 -10.65 -15.67 1.82
CA ARG A 472 -11.62 -16.23 0.90
C ARG A 472 -13.05 -15.93 1.34
N GLY A 473 -13.90 -15.48 0.41
CA GLY A 473 -15.31 -15.19 0.67
C GLY A 473 -15.57 -13.84 1.33
N LEU A 474 -14.59 -12.94 1.34
CA LEU A 474 -14.74 -11.57 1.84
C LEU A 474 -15.77 -10.79 1.03
N ASP A 475 -15.79 -10.93 -0.28
CA ASP A 475 -16.77 -10.37 -1.18
C ASP A 475 -18.21 -10.80 -0.84
N ASN A 476 -18.41 -12.10 -0.59
CA ASN A 476 -19.68 -12.64 -0.17
C ASN A 476 -20.08 -12.14 1.24
N LEU A 477 -19.13 -12.06 2.17
CA LEU A 477 -19.40 -11.47 3.48
C LEU A 477 -19.91 -10.04 3.33
N ILE A 478 -19.23 -9.18 2.57
CA ILE A 478 -19.60 -7.77 2.38
C ILE A 478 -21.01 -7.68 1.74
N ALA A 479 -21.31 -8.51 0.75
CA ALA A 479 -22.58 -8.51 0.06
C ALA A 479 -23.76 -8.91 0.97
N THR A 480 -23.53 -9.84 1.90
CA THR A 480 -24.57 -10.40 2.77
C THR A 480 -24.57 -9.89 4.23
N ALA A 481 -23.51 -9.18 4.61
CA ALA A 481 -23.26 -8.69 5.97
C ALA A 481 -24.43 -7.89 6.56
N ARG A 482 -25.11 -7.09 5.76
CA ARG A 482 -26.24 -6.28 6.19
C ARG A 482 -27.39 -7.11 6.75
N SER A 483 -27.74 -8.20 6.09
CA SER A 483 -28.84 -9.08 6.52
C SER A 483 -28.52 -9.86 7.79
N ASN A 484 -27.24 -10.12 8.04
CA ASN A 484 -26.73 -10.87 9.17
C ASN A 484 -26.19 -9.97 10.31
N LYS A 485 -26.32 -8.65 10.19
CA LYS A 485 -25.83 -7.64 11.15
C LYS A 485 -24.34 -7.79 11.46
N VAL A 486 -23.54 -7.98 10.41
CA VAL A 486 -22.08 -8.03 10.49
C VAL A 486 -21.50 -6.73 9.97
N ALA A 487 -20.87 -5.93 10.81
CA ALA A 487 -20.10 -4.76 10.39
C ALA A 487 -18.72 -5.21 9.90
N VAL A 488 -18.23 -4.58 8.83
CA VAL A 488 -16.91 -4.89 8.26
C VAL A 488 -16.11 -3.61 8.13
N CYS A 489 -14.90 -3.60 8.68
CA CYS A 489 -13.95 -2.48 8.56
C CYS A 489 -12.61 -3.01 8.01
N LEU A 490 -12.22 -2.55 6.83
CA LEU A 490 -11.06 -3.02 6.09
C LEU A 490 -10.02 -1.92 5.96
N GLY A 491 -8.88 -2.07 6.62
CA GLY A 491 -7.74 -1.16 6.52
C GLY A 491 -6.74 -1.63 5.46
N PHE A 492 -6.20 -0.71 4.68
CA PHE A 492 -5.05 -0.95 3.78
C PHE A 492 -4.46 0.37 3.28
N GLN A 493 -3.35 0.31 2.54
CA GLN A 493 -2.60 1.50 2.18
C GLN A 493 -3.09 2.12 0.86
N ASP A 494 -3.25 1.30 -0.17
CA ASP A 494 -3.75 1.70 -1.48
C ASP A 494 -4.37 0.53 -2.27
N PHE A 495 -5.11 0.84 -3.32
CA PHE A 495 -5.77 -0.15 -4.17
C PHE A 495 -4.80 -1.01 -4.99
N SER A 496 -3.58 -0.54 -5.27
CA SER A 496 -2.59 -1.32 -6.03
C SER A 496 -2.14 -2.54 -5.24
N GLN A 497 -1.99 -2.40 -3.91
CA GLN A 497 -1.70 -3.52 -3.02
C GLN A 497 -2.86 -4.52 -3.00
N LEU A 498 -4.10 -4.03 -2.90
CA LEU A 498 -5.27 -4.90 -2.91
C LEU A 498 -5.37 -5.70 -4.22
N ARG A 499 -5.16 -5.05 -5.37
CA ARG A 499 -5.17 -5.71 -6.69
C ARG A 499 -4.05 -6.74 -6.85
N ARG A 500 -2.86 -6.43 -6.34
CA ARG A 500 -1.73 -7.37 -6.36
C ARG A 500 -2.04 -8.65 -5.58
N ASP A 501 -2.68 -8.53 -4.41
CA ASP A 501 -2.81 -9.62 -3.44
C ASP A 501 -4.15 -10.37 -3.53
N TYR A 502 -5.20 -9.76 -4.14
CA TYR A 502 -6.52 -10.36 -4.36
C TYR A 502 -6.84 -10.59 -5.86
N GLY A 503 -6.03 -10.05 -6.77
CA GLY A 503 -6.30 -10.01 -8.20
C GLY A 503 -7.31 -8.94 -8.60
N ASP A 504 -7.35 -8.59 -9.90
CA ASP A 504 -8.16 -7.48 -10.40
C ASP A 504 -9.67 -7.71 -10.25
N LYS A 505 -10.13 -8.95 -10.39
CA LYS A 505 -11.57 -9.26 -10.35
C LYS A 505 -12.12 -9.12 -8.93
N GLU A 506 -11.49 -9.79 -7.96
CA GLU A 506 -11.95 -9.80 -6.57
C GLU A 506 -11.80 -8.42 -5.92
N SER A 507 -10.68 -7.73 -6.17
CA SER A 507 -10.48 -6.37 -5.67
C SER A 507 -11.54 -5.38 -6.15
N LYS A 508 -11.94 -5.44 -7.44
CA LYS A 508 -13.02 -4.61 -7.98
C LYS A 508 -14.38 -4.92 -7.35
N VAL A 509 -14.66 -6.18 -7.04
CA VAL A 509 -15.91 -6.55 -6.35
C VAL A 509 -15.92 -5.94 -4.95
N ILE A 510 -14.81 -6.05 -4.20
CA ILE A 510 -14.67 -5.45 -2.87
C ILE A 510 -14.84 -3.92 -2.96
N GLU A 511 -14.13 -3.25 -3.88
CA GLU A 511 -14.19 -1.81 -4.10
C GLU A 511 -15.62 -1.32 -4.37
N ASN A 512 -16.38 -2.04 -5.20
CA ASN A 512 -17.73 -1.63 -5.63
C ASN A 512 -18.83 -1.97 -4.61
N THR A 513 -18.58 -2.88 -3.67
CA THR A 513 -19.60 -3.39 -2.73
C THR A 513 -19.56 -2.62 -1.40
N VAL A 514 -18.43 -2.03 -1.05
CA VAL A 514 -18.26 -1.26 0.19
C VAL A 514 -19.06 0.04 0.13
N GLY A 515 -19.82 0.32 1.18
CA GLY A 515 -20.69 1.51 1.24
C GLY A 515 -20.04 2.76 1.83
N ASN A 516 -18.93 2.64 2.55
CA ASN A 516 -18.23 3.77 3.17
C ASN A 516 -16.74 3.69 2.86
N ILE A 517 -16.16 4.75 2.32
CA ILE A 517 -14.74 4.82 2.01
C ILE A 517 -14.14 6.02 2.75
N PHE A 518 -13.16 5.75 3.60
CA PHE A 518 -12.36 6.74 4.27
C PHE A 518 -10.99 6.78 3.60
N SER A 519 -10.64 7.93 3.06
CA SER A 519 -9.33 8.14 2.43
C SER A 519 -8.55 9.18 3.22
N GLY A 520 -7.43 8.74 3.82
CA GLY A 520 -6.43 9.62 4.38
C GLY A 520 -5.46 10.11 3.31
N GLN A 521 -4.21 10.40 3.68
CA GLN A 521 -3.18 10.75 2.71
C GLN A 521 -2.84 9.53 1.84
N VAL A 522 -3.22 9.57 0.57
CA VAL A 522 -2.98 8.51 -0.42
C VAL A 522 -2.25 9.10 -1.62
N LEU A 523 -1.16 8.47 -2.05
CA LEU A 523 -0.35 8.93 -3.19
C LEU A 523 -1.06 8.75 -4.55
N SER A 524 -2.13 7.96 -4.61
CA SER A 524 -2.75 7.46 -5.85
C SER A 524 -4.16 7.98 -6.14
N LEU A 525 -4.72 8.90 -5.36
CA LEU A 525 -6.07 9.44 -5.60
C LEU A 525 -6.16 10.47 -6.76
N ILE A 526 -5.06 10.69 -7.47
CA ILE A 526 -5.06 11.59 -8.66
C ILE A 526 -5.82 10.97 -9.85
N HIS A 527 -6.35 9.77 -9.72
CA HIS A 527 -6.98 9.02 -10.81
C HIS A 527 -8.43 8.56 -10.53
N ILE A 528 -9.10 9.16 -9.54
CA ILE A 528 -10.55 8.95 -9.36
C ILE A 528 -11.31 10.15 -9.89
#